data_24109cffd0b0a469395ab0be789288c0
#
_entry.id   24109cffd0b0a469395ab0be789288c0
#
_cell.length_a   1.000
_cell.length_b   1.000
_cell.length_c   1.000
_cell.angle_alpha   90.00
_cell.angle_beta   90.00
_cell.angle_gamma   90.00
#
_symmetry.space_group_name_H-M   'P 1'
#
loop_
_entity.id
_entity.type
_entity.pdbx_description
1 polymer ?
#
loop_
_entity_poly.entity_id
_entity_poly.type
_entity_poly.pdbx_seq_one_letter_code
_entity_poly.pdbx_strand_id
1 'polypeptide(L)'
;MRRKGSSKNYKKSKSHRRDSTQRYYTKDDIFVSRMASILLMPKSKVVNIFNQKKITTLRINTLKTKPKEVLNSLKRRGYELEQVPWALNTYFVTNKNKSEISQIEEYQKGFFYIQDLSSILATLILEPNQNDRVLDICAAPGSKTTHIAEITDNKATIFANDSEVARTNALRNVIEQFGATSVKITLSDGRDFGKRYPDYFNKVLLDAPCSGEGRITLRGSRPLRYWSIKKVKRLTTLQKELIESSFITLKTGGTLVYTTCTLEPEENEGVVTHLLNKHKNAKLQKIDIVESKEFGDYRKHITQGIKNWSGNTYHKEITKSIRIIPSPEMMGFYIAKIIKK
;
A
#
# COMPACT_ATOMS: atom_id res chain seq x y z
N MET A 1 -78.18 36.89 -7.12
CA MET A 1 -78.09 35.42 -7.36
C MET A 1 -77.04 34.79 -6.45
N ARG A 2 -77.46 34.04 -5.45
CA ARG A 2 -76.58 33.36 -4.44
C ARG A 2 -76.21 32.01 -4.96
N ARG A 3 -74.91 31.66 -5.00
CA ARG A 3 -74.46 30.27 -5.19
C ARG A 3 -74.00 29.71 -3.86
N LYS A 4 -74.57 28.52 -3.56
CA LYS A 4 -74.33 27.72 -2.36
C LYS A 4 -72.98 27.04 -2.39
N GLY A 5 -72.25 27.12 -1.29
CA GLY A 5 -71.04 26.34 -1.06
C GLY A 5 -71.34 24.88 -0.70
N SER A 6 -70.60 23.94 -1.28
CA SER A 6 -70.62 22.53 -0.89
C SER A 6 -69.37 22.21 -0.02
N SER A 7 -69.64 21.78 1.22
CA SER A 7 -68.63 21.30 2.17
C SER A 7 -68.13 19.93 1.71
N LYS A 8 -66.85 19.78 1.42
CA LYS A 8 -66.21 18.48 1.24
C LYS A 8 -65.60 18.02 2.56
N ASN A 9 -66.15 16.94 3.10
CA ASN A 9 -65.59 16.19 4.24
C ASN A 9 -64.22 15.64 3.88
N TYR A 10 -63.19 16.11 4.60
CA TYR A 10 -61.86 15.49 4.59
C TYR A 10 -61.84 14.33 5.58
N LYS A 11 -61.82 13.08 5.05
CA LYS A 11 -61.50 11.89 5.85
C LYS A 11 -60.02 11.93 6.25
N LYS A 12 -59.74 12.00 7.55
CA LYS A 12 -58.42 11.81 8.13
C LYS A 12 -57.94 10.38 7.84
N SER A 13 -56.93 10.25 6.94
CA SER A 13 -56.22 9.00 6.77
C SER A 13 -55.36 8.75 8.02
N LYS A 14 -55.51 7.56 8.62
CA LYS A 14 -54.63 7.08 9.70
C LYS A 14 -53.24 6.91 9.15
N SER A 15 -52.29 7.77 9.56
CA SER A 15 -50.89 7.57 9.32
C SER A 15 -50.41 6.31 10.05
N HIS A 16 -50.05 5.29 9.29
CA HIS A 16 -49.28 4.16 9.84
C HIS A 16 -47.95 4.70 10.34
N ARG A 17 -47.75 4.72 11.65
CA ARG A 17 -46.45 4.92 12.27
C ARG A 17 -45.55 3.79 11.73
N ARG A 18 -44.63 4.08 10.82
CA ARG A 18 -43.53 3.20 10.48
C ARG A 18 -42.62 3.13 11.71
N ASP A 19 -42.40 1.91 12.16
CA ASP A 19 -41.50 1.59 13.25
C ASP A 19 -40.08 2.08 12.90
N SER A 20 -39.57 3.09 13.66
CA SER A 20 -38.38 3.85 13.34
C SER A 20 -37.13 3.27 14.01
N THR A 21 -37.03 1.94 14.17
CA THR A 21 -35.86 1.30 14.81
C THR A 21 -34.81 0.75 13.84
N GLN A 22 -34.91 1.02 12.55
CA GLN A 22 -33.82 0.69 11.63
C GLN A 22 -32.75 1.78 11.73
N ARG A 23 -31.75 1.59 12.63
CA ARG A 23 -30.55 2.43 12.70
C ARG A 23 -29.81 2.29 11.36
N TYR A 24 -29.92 3.28 10.49
CA TYR A 24 -29.06 3.39 9.30
C TYR A 24 -27.64 3.69 9.79
N TYR A 25 -26.76 2.70 9.76
CA TYR A 25 -25.34 2.92 10.01
C TYR A 25 -24.78 3.83 8.93
N THR A 26 -24.07 4.88 9.34
CA THR A 26 -23.34 5.72 8.40
C THR A 26 -22.18 4.93 7.77
N LYS A 27 -21.65 5.41 6.65
CA LYS A 27 -20.49 4.79 6.01
C LYS A 27 -19.28 4.77 6.94
N ASP A 28 -19.14 5.79 7.77
CA ASP A 28 -18.09 5.91 8.77
C ASP A 28 -18.25 4.88 9.89
N ASP A 29 -19.48 4.62 10.36
CA ASP A 29 -19.77 3.59 11.35
C ASP A 29 -19.43 2.18 10.84
N ILE A 30 -19.77 1.91 9.57
CA ILE A 30 -19.44 0.63 8.93
C ILE A 30 -17.94 0.46 8.84
N PHE A 31 -17.21 1.48 8.39
CA PHE A 31 -15.76 1.46 8.27
C PHE A 31 -15.09 1.25 9.63
N VAL A 32 -15.42 2.08 10.62
CA VAL A 32 -14.81 2.01 11.96
C VAL A 32 -15.10 0.67 12.63
N SER A 33 -16.35 0.14 12.50
CA SER A 33 -16.71 -1.17 13.04
C SER A 33 -15.89 -2.30 12.38
N ARG A 34 -15.72 -2.23 11.06
CA ARG A 34 -14.95 -3.21 10.30
C ARG A 34 -13.47 -3.18 10.67
N MET A 35 -12.86 -1.99 10.71
CA MET A 35 -11.47 -1.84 11.16
C MET A 35 -11.26 -2.28 12.61
N ALA A 36 -12.21 -2.01 13.50
CA ALA A 36 -12.18 -2.48 14.88
C ALA A 36 -12.14 -4.02 14.97
N SER A 37 -12.93 -4.69 14.14
CA SER A 37 -12.94 -6.17 14.07
C SER A 37 -11.64 -6.72 13.44
N ILE A 38 -11.11 -6.09 12.38
CA ILE A 38 -9.87 -6.52 11.73
C ILE A 38 -8.66 -6.32 12.64
N LEU A 39 -8.59 -5.19 13.33
CA LEU A 39 -7.45 -4.82 14.18
C LEU A 39 -7.59 -5.34 15.61
N LEU A 40 -8.71 -5.96 15.97
CA LEU A 40 -9.04 -6.42 17.33
C LEU A 40 -8.89 -5.30 18.36
N MET A 41 -9.43 -4.13 18.04
CA MET A 41 -9.32 -2.91 18.86
C MET A 41 -10.68 -2.25 19.10
N PRO A 42 -10.85 -1.51 20.22
CA PRO A 42 -12.02 -0.66 20.42
C PRO A 42 -12.17 0.39 19.31
N LYS A 43 -13.39 0.73 18.93
CA LYS A 43 -13.70 1.74 17.90
C LYS A 43 -13.03 3.10 18.16
N SER A 44 -12.99 3.53 19.42
CA SER A 44 -12.31 4.78 19.82
C SER A 44 -10.82 4.76 19.48
N LYS A 45 -10.13 3.64 19.70
CA LYS A 45 -8.72 3.47 19.33
C LYS A 45 -8.53 3.48 17.81
N VAL A 46 -9.43 2.85 17.06
CA VAL A 46 -9.42 2.91 15.58
C VAL A 46 -9.55 4.34 15.10
N VAL A 47 -10.53 5.10 15.58
CA VAL A 47 -10.70 6.52 15.23
C VAL A 47 -9.43 7.32 15.51
N ASN A 48 -8.81 7.11 16.67
CA ASN A 48 -7.57 7.79 17.04
C ASN A 48 -6.42 7.45 16.06
N ILE A 49 -6.23 6.17 15.72
CA ILE A 49 -5.18 5.71 14.78
C ILE A 49 -5.37 6.38 13.41
N PHE A 50 -6.59 6.39 12.88
CA PHE A 50 -6.89 6.96 11.56
C PHE A 50 -6.92 8.50 11.55
N ASN A 51 -6.78 9.14 12.70
CA ASN A 51 -6.69 10.59 12.85
C ASN A 51 -5.29 11.09 13.27
N GLN A 52 -4.30 10.21 13.39
CA GLN A 52 -2.93 10.60 13.70
C GLN A 52 -2.33 11.44 12.58
N LYS A 53 -1.55 12.47 12.95
CA LYS A 53 -0.75 13.23 12.00
C LYS A 53 0.43 12.36 11.56
N LYS A 54 0.62 12.21 10.26
CA LYS A 54 1.76 11.47 9.70
C LYS A 54 3.02 12.32 9.72
N ILE A 55 4.13 11.69 10.09
CA ILE A 55 5.46 12.27 10.00
C ILE A 55 5.93 12.14 8.55
N THR A 56 6.58 13.18 8.04
CA THR A 56 7.15 13.12 6.69
C THR A 56 8.44 12.33 6.72
N THR A 57 8.54 11.34 5.84
CA THR A 57 9.76 10.52 5.67
C THR A 57 10.34 10.76 4.30
N LEU A 58 11.64 10.88 4.22
CA LEU A 58 12.39 10.98 2.96
C LEU A 58 13.46 9.88 2.87
N ARG A 59 13.71 9.43 1.66
CA ARG A 59 14.80 8.52 1.29
C ARG A 59 15.74 9.27 0.36
N ILE A 60 17.01 9.38 0.72
CA ILE A 60 18.01 10.05 -0.11
C ILE A 60 18.33 9.18 -1.32
N ASN A 61 18.37 9.78 -2.50
CA ASN A 61 18.66 9.11 -3.75
C ASN A 61 20.16 9.07 -4.03
N THR A 62 20.78 7.96 -3.72
CA THR A 62 22.25 7.78 -3.87
C THR A 62 22.69 7.65 -5.33
N LEU A 63 21.79 7.47 -6.28
CA LEU A 63 22.10 7.52 -7.72
C LEU A 63 22.48 8.93 -8.21
N LYS A 64 22.05 9.98 -7.51
CA LYS A 64 22.22 11.38 -7.94
C LYS A 64 23.05 12.23 -6.99
N THR A 65 23.22 11.80 -5.76
CA THR A 65 23.90 12.64 -4.74
C THR A 65 24.48 11.82 -3.60
N LYS A 66 25.43 12.39 -2.88
CA LYS A 66 25.95 11.80 -1.66
C LYS A 66 25.05 12.17 -0.46
N PRO A 67 24.71 11.25 0.43
CA PRO A 67 23.82 11.52 1.56
C PRO A 67 24.26 12.74 2.39
N LYS A 68 25.55 12.88 2.68
CA LYS A 68 26.11 14.00 3.46
C LYS A 68 25.81 15.37 2.84
N GLU A 69 25.83 15.48 1.52
CA GLU A 69 25.58 16.75 0.81
C GLU A 69 24.13 17.20 0.99
N VAL A 70 23.16 16.28 0.79
CA VAL A 70 21.73 16.55 0.99
C VAL A 70 21.43 16.88 2.44
N LEU A 71 21.94 16.08 3.39
CA LEU A 71 21.72 16.32 4.80
C LEU A 71 22.24 17.70 5.25
N ASN A 72 23.41 18.11 4.79
CA ASN A 72 23.96 19.42 5.08
C ASN A 72 23.12 20.55 4.46
N SER A 73 22.63 20.35 3.23
CA SER A 73 21.77 21.33 2.57
C SER A 73 20.45 21.49 3.33
N LEU A 74 19.78 20.39 3.66
CA LEU A 74 18.53 20.41 4.42
C LEU A 74 18.69 21.05 5.81
N LYS A 75 19.79 20.74 6.52
CA LYS A 75 20.09 21.37 7.81
C LYS A 75 20.27 22.87 7.69
N ARG A 76 21.01 23.38 6.67
CA ARG A 76 21.15 24.82 6.43
C ARG A 76 19.82 25.52 6.14
N ARG A 77 18.85 24.80 5.56
CA ARG A 77 17.47 25.29 5.35
C ARG A 77 16.58 25.16 6.60
N GLY A 78 17.14 24.74 7.74
CA GLY A 78 16.42 24.61 9.01
C GLY A 78 15.54 23.36 9.12
N TYR A 79 15.81 22.30 8.32
CA TYR A 79 15.14 21.01 8.50
C TYR A 79 15.83 20.19 9.59
N GLU A 80 15.02 19.64 10.50
CA GLU A 80 15.46 18.67 11.51
C GLU A 80 15.20 17.26 10.99
N LEU A 81 16.28 16.46 10.98
CA LEU A 81 16.28 15.13 10.39
C LEU A 81 16.70 14.09 11.43
N GLU A 82 15.90 13.04 11.57
CA GLU A 82 16.18 11.89 12.41
C GLU A 82 16.29 10.63 11.54
N GLN A 83 17.39 9.92 11.65
CA GLN A 83 17.64 8.71 10.84
C GLN A 83 16.74 7.56 11.26
N VAL A 84 16.20 6.83 10.29
CA VAL A 84 15.48 5.58 10.52
C VAL A 84 16.50 4.44 10.67
N PRO A 85 16.60 3.78 11.85
CA PRO A 85 17.71 2.87 12.13
C PRO A 85 17.82 1.66 11.21
N TRP A 86 16.67 1.13 10.75
CA TRP A 86 16.58 -0.09 9.92
C TRP A 86 16.52 0.18 8.40
N ALA A 87 16.51 1.46 8.00
CA ALA A 87 16.44 1.85 6.59
C ALA A 87 17.55 2.85 6.26
N LEU A 88 18.58 2.35 5.57
CA LEU A 88 19.74 3.16 5.18
C LEU A 88 19.30 4.38 4.35
N ASN A 89 19.94 5.53 4.55
CA ASN A 89 19.66 6.78 3.84
C ASN A 89 18.20 7.28 3.95
N THR A 90 17.50 6.85 5.00
CA THR A 90 16.10 7.20 5.27
C THR A 90 15.98 8.04 6.53
N TYR A 91 15.22 9.13 6.47
CA TYR A 91 15.13 10.11 7.55
C TYR A 91 13.70 10.59 7.75
N PHE A 92 13.30 10.80 9.00
CA PHE A 92 12.14 11.62 9.34
C PHE A 92 12.47 13.10 9.21
N VAL A 93 11.48 13.89 8.81
CA VAL A 93 11.48 15.34 8.91
C VAL A 93 10.57 15.70 10.08
N THR A 94 11.16 16.12 11.20
CA THR A 94 10.43 16.25 12.48
C THR A 94 9.75 17.60 12.65
N ASN A 95 10.29 18.68 12.06
CA ASN A 95 9.82 20.05 12.25
C ASN A 95 9.04 20.65 11.07
N LYS A 96 8.99 19.98 9.91
CA LYS A 96 8.34 20.46 8.69
C LYS A 96 7.41 19.40 8.09
N ASN A 97 6.47 19.81 7.26
CA ASN A 97 5.53 18.91 6.62
C ASN A 97 5.92 18.62 5.16
N LYS A 98 5.20 17.64 4.56
CA LYS A 98 5.42 17.21 3.18
C LYS A 98 5.30 18.37 2.17
N SER A 99 4.35 19.28 2.35
CA SER A 99 4.12 20.39 1.41
C SER A 99 5.32 21.33 1.37
N GLU A 100 5.92 21.62 2.52
CA GLU A 100 7.09 22.50 2.61
C GLU A 100 8.31 21.85 1.94
N ILE A 101 8.65 20.59 2.28
CA ILE A 101 9.84 19.95 1.76
C ILE A 101 9.72 19.56 0.27
N SER A 102 8.52 19.43 -0.28
CA SER A 102 8.31 19.16 -1.71
C SER A 102 8.53 20.37 -2.62
N GLN A 103 8.67 21.58 -2.04
CA GLN A 103 8.88 22.82 -2.79
C GLN A 103 10.36 23.16 -3.01
N ILE A 104 11.27 22.50 -2.30
CA ILE A 104 12.70 22.86 -2.36
C ILE A 104 13.41 22.26 -3.56
N GLU A 105 14.50 22.89 -3.94
CA GLU A 105 15.28 22.56 -5.13
C GLU A 105 15.81 21.12 -5.12
N GLU A 106 16.28 20.65 -3.95
CA GLU A 106 16.80 19.28 -3.79
C GLU A 106 15.75 18.21 -4.10
N TYR A 107 14.47 18.47 -3.78
CA TYR A 107 13.38 17.58 -4.17
C TYR A 107 13.14 17.63 -5.67
N GLN A 108 13.09 18.82 -6.27
CA GLN A 108 12.89 18.99 -7.70
C GLN A 108 14.01 18.33 -8.54
N LYS A 109 15.24 18.36 -8.04
CA LYS A 109 16.40 17.68 -8.63
C LYS A 109 16.39 16.16 -8.43
N GLY A 110 15.47 15.63 -7.64
CA GLY A 110 15.37 14.19 -7.35
C GLY A 110 16.48 13.68 -6.43
N PHE A 111 17.03 14.53 -5.54
CA PHE A 111 18.07 14.14 -4.58
C PHE A 111 17.53 13.34 -3.41
N PHE A 112 16.22 13.38 -3.16
CA PHE A 112 15.52 12.51 -2.22
C PHE A 112 14.07 12.27 -2.67
N TYR A 113 13.53 11.13 -2.27
CA TYR A 113 12.12 10.76 -2.49
C TYR A 113 11.34 10.90 -1.18
N ILE A 114 10.15 11.50 -1.20
CA ILE A 114 9.24 11.50 -0.05
C ILE A 114 8.43 10.20 -0.09
N GLN A 115 8.78 9.24 0.78
CA GLN A 115 8.25 7.88 0.74
C GLN A 115 7.86 7.40 2.14
N ASP A 116 6.71 6.72 2.26
CA ASP A 116 6.29 6.11 3.52
C ASP A 116 7.16 4.89 3.87
N LEU A 117 7.44 4.71 5.16
CA LEU A 117 8.30 3.63 5.66
C LEU A 117 7.77 2.23 5.31
N SER A 118 6.43 2.02 5.30
CA SER A 118 5.84 0.75 4.90
C SER A 118 6.16 0.40 3.44
N SER A 119 6.23 1.41 2.58
CA SER A 119 6.62 1.27 1.17
C SER A 119 8.12 0.99 1.01
N ILE A 120 8.97 1.61 1.83
CA ILE A 120 10.41 1.34 1.90
C ILE A 120 10.66 -0.10 2.35
N LEU A 121 9.99 -0.53 3.42
CA LEU A 121 10.09 -1.88 3.97
C LEU A 121 9.77 -2.96 2.92
N ALA A 122 8.72 -2.75 2.12
CA ALA A 122 8.35 -3.68 1.05
C ALA A 122 9.48 -3.89 0.04
N THR A 123 10.19 -2.82 -0.32
CA THR A 123 11.32 -2.91 -1.26
C THR A 123 12.53 -3.61 -0.62
N LEU A 124 12.82 -3.35 0.65
CA LEU A 124 13.91 -4.02 1.38
C LEU A 124 13.65 -5.53 1.52
N ILE A 125 12.39 -5.93 1.76
CA ILE A 125 11.98 -7.36 1.85
C ILE A 125 12.16 -8.10 0.52
N LEU A 126 12.09 -7.40 -0.62
CA LEU A 126 12.34 -7.99 -1.94
C LEU A 126 13.79 -8.44 -2.09
N GLU A 127 14.74 -7.77 -1.40
CA GLU A 127 16.19 -8.06 -1.46
C GLU A 127 16.72 -8.10 -2.90
N PRO A 128 16.56 -7.04 -3.71
CA PRO A 128 17.02 -7.02 -5.08
C PRO A 128 18.55 -6.91 -5.14
N ASN A 129 19.19 -7.64 -6.08
CA ASN A 129 20.61 -7.64 -6.31
C ASN A 129 20.97 -7.07 -7.69
N GLN A 130 22.23 -6.66 -7.89
CA GLN A 130 22.70 -5.99 -9.11
C GLN A 130 22.52 -6.83 -10.39
N ASN A 131 22.52 -8.16 -10.30
CA ASN A 131 22.39 -9.05 -11.44
C ASN A 131 20.95 -9.56 -11.66
N ASP A 132 19.98 -9.08 -10.87
CA ASP A 132 18.61 -9.54 -10.97
C ASP A 132 17.88 -8.97 -12.18
N ARG A 133 16.98 -9.79 -12.72
CA ARG A 133 15.85 -9.33 -13.51
C ARG A 133 14.68 -9.12 -12.57
N VAL A 134 14.27 -7.86 -12.42
CA VAL A 134 13.21 -7.47 -11.47
C VAL A 134 11.99 -7.01 -12.26
N LEU A 135 10.81 -7.45 -11.84
CA LEU A 135 9.51 -6.95 -12.32
C LEU A 135 8.81 -6.18 -11.21
N ASP A 136 8.45 -4.93 -11.46
CA ASP A 136 7.48 -4.15 -10.69
C ASP A 136 6.20 -4.04 -11.53
N ILE A 137 5.20 -4.87 -11.23
CA ILE A 137 4.07 -5.14 -12.15
C ILE A 137 2.96 -4.09 -12.08
N CYS A 138 2.91 -3.29 -10.99
CA CYS A 138 1.97 -2.18 -10.79
C CYS A 138 2.75 -0.94 -10.30
N ALA A 139 3.74 -0.51 -11.09
CA ALA A 139 4.85 0.32 -10.67
C ALA A 139 4.50 1.78 -10.35
N ALA A 140 3.50 2.35 -11.04
CA ALA A 140 3.23 3.78 -10.94
C ALA A 140 2.78 4.21 -9.54
N PRO A 141 3.31 5.33 -9.04
CA PRO A 141 4.09 6.38 -9.73
C PRO A 141 5.62 6.14 -9.77
N GLY A 142 6.18 5.03 -9.25
CA GLY A 142 7.61 4.72 -9.37
C GLY A 142 8.41 4.75 -8.07
N SER A 143 7.78 4.93 -6.91
CA SER A 143 8.48 5.05 -5.63
C SER A 143 9.29 3.82 -5.25
N LYS A 144 8.74 2.62 -5.47
CA LYS A 144 9.41 1.34 -5.21
C LYS A 144 10.39 1.00 -6.33
N THR A 145 10.02 1.26 -7.59
CA THR A 145 10.88 1.09 -8.77
C THR A 145 12.19 1.87 -8.65
N THR A 146 12.12 3.17 -8.29
CA THR A 146 13.31 3.99 -8.08
C THR A 146 14.14 3.53 -6.88
N HIS A 147 13.51 2.97 -5.85
CA HIS A 147 14.21 2.39 -4.71
C HIS A 147 14.95 1.10 -5.09
N ILE A 148 14.34 0.24 -5.93
CA ILE A 148 15.01 -0.95 -6.48
C ILE A 148 16.23 -0.53 -7.31
N ALA A 149 16.08 0.48 -8.18
CA ALA A 149 17.19 0.99 -9.00
C ALA A 149 18.34 1.54 -8.13
N GLU A 150 18.01 2.24 -7.04
CA GLU A 150 18.99 2.75 -6.08
C GLU A 150 19.71 1.63 -5.34
N ILE A 151 19.00 0.65 -4.75
CA ILE A 151 19.59 -0.49 -4.04
C ILE A 151 20.56 -1.26 -4.95
N THR A 152 20.22 -1.37 -6.22
CA THR A 152 21.00 -2.13 -7.20
C THR A 152 22.01 -1.29 -7.99
N ASP A 153 22.17 0.00 -7.62
CA ASP A 153 23.09 0.94 -8.27
C ASP A 153 22.92 0.99 -9.81
N ASN A 154 21.65 0.99 -10.27
CA ASN A 154 21.28 0.90 -11.70
C ASN A 154 21.86 -0.32 -12.45
N LYS A 155 22.26 -1.40 -11.76
CA LYS A 155 22.86 -2.60 -12.38
C LYS A 155 21.89 -3.72 -12.65
N ALA A 156 20.77 -3.80 -11.89
CA ALA A 156 19.68 -4.75 -12.17
C ALA A 156 18.93 -4.36 -13.43
N THR A 157 18.37 -5.35 -14.14
CA THR A 157 17.42 -5.07 -15.22
C THR A 157 16.00 -5.00 -14.67
N ILE A 158 15.42 -3.81 -14.61
CA ILE A 158 14.10 -3.58 -13.99
C ILE A 158 13.04 -3.36 -15.07
N PHE A 159 11.97 -4.16 -15.02
CA PHE A 159 10.76 -3.95 -15.82
C PHE A 159 9.73 -3.30 -14.91
N ALA A 160 9.29 -2.09 -15.24
CA ALA A 160 8.28 -1.33 -14.51
C ALA A 160 7.02 -1.17 -15.36
N ASN A 161 5.92 -1.81 -14.94
CA ASN A 161 4.67 -1.83 -15.69
C ASN A 161 3.55 -1.08 -14.95
N ASP A 162 2.69 -0.43 -15.71
CA ASP A 162 1.37 -0.03 -15.25
C ASP A 162 0.36 -0.17 -16.41
N SER A 163 -0.91 -0.36 -16.10
CA SER A 163 -1.96 -0.58 -17.11
C SER A 163 -2.62 0.71 -17.60
N GLU A 164 -2.35 1.86 -16.95
CA GLU A 164 -2.99 3.14 -17.27
C GLU A 164 -1.98 4.13 -17.87
N VAL A 165 -2.32 4.72 -19.02
CA VAL A 165 -1.47 5.68 -19.73
C VAL A 165 -1.04 6.85 -18.84
N ALA A 166 -1.99 7.48 -18.13
CA ALA A 166 -1.70 8.62 -17.26
C ALA A 166 -0.73 8.25 -16.12
N ARG A 167 -0.90 7.04 -15.55
CA ARG A 167 -0.02 6.52 -14.49
C ARG A 167 1.37 6.18 -15.03
N THR A 168 1.44 5.58 -16.24
CA THR A 168 2.71 5.27 -16.91
C THR A 168 3.49 6.54 -17.25
N ASN A 169 2.81 7.63 -17.63
CA ASN A 169 3.47 8.91 -17.85
C ASN A 169 4.02 9.51 -16.54
N ALA A 170 3.27 9.40 -15.44
CA ALA A 170 3.77 9.80 -14.12
C ALA A 170 4.99 8.95 -13.70
N LEU A 171 4.96 7.64 -13.96
CA LEU A 171 6.09 6.74 -13.74
C LEU A 171 7.33 7.17 -14.54
N ARG A 172 7.18 7.50 -15.83
CA ARG A 172 8.28 7.98 -16.66
C ARG A 172 8.95 9.22 -16.10
N ASN A 173 8.15 10.23 -15.74
CA ASN A 173 8.67 11.46 -15.14
C ASN A 173 9.46 11.18 -13.84
N VAL A 174 8.98 10.27 -12.99
CA VAL A 174 9.67 9.89 -11.76
C VAL A 174 10.98 9.13 -12.07
N ILE A 175 10.97 8.18 -13.01
CA ILE A 175 12.17 7.43 -13.41
C ILE A 175 13.26 8.39 -13.92
N GLU A 176 12.91 9.35 -14.76
CA GLU A 176 13.80 10.38 -15.29
C GLU A 176 14.31 11.32 -14.18
N GLN A 177 13.39 11.85 -13.35
CA GLN A 177 13.74 12.75 -12.25
C GLN A 177 14.73 12.11 -11.28
N PHE A 178 14.56 10.82 -10.98
CA PHE A 178 15.40 10.10 -10.02
C PHE A 178 16.63 9.41 -10.62
N GLY A 179 16.82 9.46 -11.95
CA GLY A 179 17.97 8.89 -12.62
C GLY A 179 18.02 7.36 -12.57
N ALA A 180 16.87 6.71 -12.59
CA ALA A 180 16.76 5.24 -12.56
C ALA A 180 16.94 4.66 -13.98
N THR A 181 18.16 4.69 -14.51
CA THR A 181 18.49 4.38 -15.92
C THR A 181 18.36 2.91 -16.30
N SER A 182 18.34 2.01 -15.33
CA SER A 182 18.18 0.56 -15.55
C SER A 182 16.72 0.11 -15.74
N VAL A 183 15.76 1.06 -15.74
CA VAL A 183 14.33 0.76 -15.79
C VAL A 183 13.80 0.78 -17.21
N LYS A 184 13.15 -0.33 -17.61
CA LYS A 184 12.36 -0.46 -18.84
C LYS A 184 10.88 -0.32 -18.50
N ILE A 185 10.26 0.75 -19.00
CA ILE A 185 8.84 1.03 -18.74
C ILE A 185 7.98 0.29 -19.76
N THR A 186 6.92 -0.36 -19.28
CA THR A 186 5.91 -1.02 -20.11
C THR A 186 4.51 -0.51 -19.75
N LEU A 187 3.62 -0.47 -20.76
CA LEU A 187 2.21 -0.15 -20.61
C LEU A 187 1.42 -1.38 -21.05
N SER A 188 0.99 -2.20 -20.11
CA SER A 188 0.18 -3.37 -20.42
C SER A 188 -0.58 -3.88 -19.19
N ASP A 189 -1.57 -4.74 -19.43
CA ASP A 189 -2.25 -5.43 -18.34
C ASP A 189 -1.28 -6.38 -17.63
N GLY A 190 -1.11 -6.20 -16.31
CA GLY A 190 -0.24 -7.05 -15.49
C GLY A 190 -0.62 -8.53 -15.52
N ARG A 191 -1.88 -8.85 -15.83
CA ARG A 191 -2.38 -10.22 -15.94
C ARG A 191 -1.79 -11.00 -17.13
N ASP A 192 -1.28 -10.31 -18.13
CA ASP A 192 -0.68 -10.92 -19.32
C ASP A 192 0.79 -11.30 -19.14
N PHE A 193 1.46 -10.80 -18.10
CA PHE A 193 2.91 -11.02 -17.90
C PHE A 193 3.24 -12.50 -17.70
N GLY A 194 2.42 -13.26 -17.00
CA GLY A 194 2.62 -14.70 -16.81
C GLY A 194 2.67 -15.48 -18.12
N LYS A 195 1.91 -15.06 -19.13
CA LYS A 195 1.93 -15.66 -20.48
C LYS A 195 3.14 -15.21 -21.30
N ARG A 196 3.57 -13.94 -21.17
CA ARG A 196 4.64 -13.33 -21.96
C ARG A 196 6.04 -13.66 -21.45
N TYR A 197 6.20 -13.82 -20.15
CA TYR A 197 7.48 -13.97 -19.48
C TYR A 197 7.49 -15.10 -18.43
N PRO A 198 7.07 -16.34 -18.76
CA PRO A 198 7.11 -17.44 -17.80
C PRO A 198 8.56 -17.70 -17.36
N ASP A 199 8.79 -17.92 -16.06
CA ASP A 199 10.09 -18.26 -15.48
C ASP A 199 11.25 -17.31 -15.87
N TYR A 200 10.95 -16.00 -15.94
CA TYR A 200 11.90 -15.02 -16.48
C TYR A 200 12.57 -14.15 -15.41
N PHE A 201 11.86 -13.79 -14.33
CA PHE A 201 12.34 -12.84 -13.33
C PHE A 201 12.89 -13.55 -12.07
N ASN A 202 13.93 -12.94 -11.49
CA ASN A 202 14.50 -13.38 -10.19
C ASN A 202 13.67 -12.81 -9.04
N LYS A 203 13.20 -11.57 -9.19
CA LYS A 203 12.44 -10.82 -8.20
C LYS A 203 11.19 -10.21 -8.84
N VAL A 204 10.07 -10.32 -8.16
CA VAL A 204 8.81 -9.69 -8.59
C VAL A 204 8.23 -8.91 -7.43
N LEU A 205 7.89 -7.65 -7.66
CA LEU A 205 7.15 -6.82 -6.74
C LEU A 205 5.73 -6.63 -7.30
N LEU A 206 4.74 -6.98 -6.52
CA LEU A 206 3.34 -6.68 -6.78
C LEU A 206 2.81 -5.77 -5.67
N ASP A 207 2.96 -4.45 -5.85
CA ASP A 207 2.24 -3.44 -5.06
C ASP A 207 0.84 -3.29 -5.63
N ALA A 208 -0.06 -4.17 -5.20
CA ALA A 208 -1.33 -4.38 -5.88
C ALA A 208 -2.29 -3.19 -5.75
N PRO A 209 -3.06 -2.86 -6.81
CA PRO A 209 -4.15 -1.90 -6.70
C PRO A 209 -5.14 -2.39 -5.65
N CYS A 210 -5.43 -1.55 -4.63
CA CYS A 210 -6.18 -1.94 -3.44
C CYS A 210 -7.19 -0.86 -3.00
N SER A 211 -8.03 -1.19 -2.02
CA SER A 211 -9.04 -0.27 -1.47
C SER A 211 -8.44 0.88 -0.67
N GLY A 212 -7.26 0.68 -0.05
CA GLY A 212 -6.38 1.75 0.43
C GLY A 212 -6.65 2.24 1.84
N GLU A 213 -7.21 1.42 2.73
CA GLU A 213 -7.56 1.79 4.11
C GLU A 213 -6.37 2.31 4.90
N GLY A 214 -5.18 1.74 4.70
CA GLY A 214 -3.96 2.17 5.39
C GLY A 214 -3.55 3.62 5.14
N ARG A 215 -4.10 4.25 4.09
CA ARG A 215 -3.85 5.66 3.71
C ARG A 215 -4.97 6.60 4.11
N ILE A 216 -6.11 6.07 4.56
CA ILE A 216 -7.26 6.89 4.95
C ILE A 216 -6.93 7.68 6.21
N THR A 217 -7.37 8.93 6.26
CA THR A 217 -7.53 9.72 7.48
C THR A 217 -9.00 10.06 7.62
N LEU A 218 -9.56 9.88 8.82
CA LEU A 218 -10.96 10.21 9.10
C LEU A 218 -11.20 11.72 9.30
N ARG A 219 -10.17 12.55 9.11
CA ARG A 219 -10.28 14.01 9.09
C ARG A 219 -10.81 14.49 7.74
N GLY A 220 -11.59 15.55 7.77
CA GLY A 220 -12.14 16.17 6.55
C GLY A 220 -13.61 15.85 6.31
N SER A 221 -14.20 16.44 5.27
CA SER A 221 -15.64 16.41 5.02
C SER A 221 -16.16 15.09 4.41
N ARG A 222 -15.30 14.33 3.73
CA ARG A 222 -15.69 13.07 3.05
C ARG A 222 -14.53 12.06 3.03
N PRO A 223 -14.03 11.61 4.20
CA PRO A 223 -12.83 10.79 4.29
C PRO A 223 -12.95 9.45 3.55
N LEU A 224 -14.15 8.87 3.50
CA LEU A 224 -14.41 7.56 2.91
C LEU A 224 -15.04 7.62 1.51
N ARG A 225 -14.93 8.76 0.80
CA ARG A 225 -15.59 8.95 -0.53
C ARG A 225 -15.39 7.77 -1.47
N TYR A 226 -14.19 7.24 -1.56
CA TYR A 226 -13.81 6.18 -2.51
C TYR A 226 -13.75 4.78 -1.91
N TRP A 227 -14.08 4.61 -0.62
CA TRP A 227 -14.09 3.30 0.04
C TRP A 227 -15.48 2.65 -0.02
N SER A 228 -15.54 1.34 -0.22
CA SER A 228 -16.76 0.53 -0.08
C SER A 228 -16.43 -0.96 -0.12
N ILE A 229 -17.26 -1.79 0.53
CA ILE A 229 -17.15 -3.26 0.47
C ILE A 229 -17.25 -3.81 -0.97
N LYS A 230 -18.06 -3.17 -1.82
CA LYS A 230 -18.14 -3.53 -3.26
C LYS A 230 -16.80 -3.34 -3.96
N LYS A 231 -16.08 -2.25 -3.64
CA LYS A 231 -14.73 -1.99 -4.17
C LYS A 231 -13.73 -3.04 -3.68
N VAL A 232 -13.74 -3.40 -2.39
CA VAL A 232 -12.91 -4.47 -1.81
C VAL A 232 -13.09 -5.77 -2.59
N LYS A 233 -14.34 -6.24 -2.76
CA LYS A 233 -14.66 -7.48 -3.51
C LYS A 233 -14.14 -7.46 -4.95
N ARG A 234 -14.34 -6.33 -5.67
CA ARG A 234 -13.86 -6.19 -7.06
C ARG A 234 -12.34 -6.24 -7.14
N LEU A 235 -11.65 -5.56 -6.23
CA LEU A 235 -10.18 -5.51 -6.22
C LEU A 235 -9.58 -6.86 -5.81
N THR A 236 -10.20 -7.59 -4.89
CA THR A 236 -9.78 -8.96 -4.54
C THR A 236 -9.73 -9.89 -5.77
N THR A 237 -10.70 -9.79 -6.68
CA THR A 237 -10.70 -10.59 -7.91
C THR A 237 -9.51 -10.23 -8.81
N LEU A 238 -9.29 -8.94 -9.07
CA LEU A 238 -8.14 -8.47 -9.85
C LEU A 238 -6.79 -8.86 -9.22
N GLN A 239 -6.68 -8.75 -7.91
CA GLN A 239 -5.46 -9.08 -7.16
C GLN A 239 -5.12 -10.57 -7.25
N LYS A 240 -6.14 -11.47 -7.24
CA LYS A 240 -5.94 -12.90 -7.45
C LYS A 240 -5.36 -13.21 -8.83
N GLU A 241 -5.85 -12.55 -9.87
CA GLU A 241 -5.33 -12.70 -11.23
C GLU A 241 -3.90 -12.15 -11.35
N LEU A 242 -3.63 -10.98 -10.74
CA LEU A 242 -2.31 -10.35 -10.77
C LEU A 242 -1.27 -11.17 -10.00
N ILE A 243 -1.59 -11.70 -8.82
CA ILE A 243 -0.61 -12.49 -8.04
C ILE A 243 -0.27 -13.81 -8.74
N GLU A 244 -1.21 -14.44 -9.43
CA GLU A 244 -0.96 -15.62 -10.24
C GLU A 244 -0.04 -15.30 -11.42
N SER A 245 -0.37 -14.26 -12.19
CA SER A 245 0.47 -13.79 -13.29
C SER A 245 1.88 -13.49 -12.81
N SER A 246 2.01 -12.76 -11.69
CA SER A 246 3.30 -12.45 -11.06
C SER A 246 4.09 -13.70 -10.68
N PHE A 247 3.42 -14.70 -10.09
CA PHE A 247 4.08 -15.94 -9.67
C PHE A 247 4.54 -16.79 -10.85
N ILE A 248 3.78 -16.84 -11.95
CA ILE A 248 4.16 -17.56 -13.17
C ILE A 248 5.43 -16.97 -13.77
N THR A 249 5.61 -15.64 -13.73
CA THR A 249 6.82 -14.97 -14.25
C THR A 249 8.09 -15.28 -13.46
N LEU A 250 7.95 -15.80 -12.25
CA LEU A 250 9.06 -16.02 -11.32
C LEU A 250 9.85 -17.29 -11.69
N LYS A 251 11.16 -17.20 -11.73
CA LYS A 251 12.04 -18.39 -11.81
C LYS A 251 11.91 -19.23 -10.54
N THR A 252 12.24 -20.53 -10.65
CA THR A 252 12.48 -21.36 -9.48
C THR A 252 13.60 -20.74 -8.61
N GLY A 253 13.40 -20.70 -7.30
CA GLY A 253 14.26 -19.97 -6.35
C GLY A 253 14.01 -18.47 -6.28
N GLY A 254 13.20 -17.90 -7.17
CA GLY A 254 12.87 -16.47 -7.18
C GLY A 254 11.94 -16.05 -6.05
N THR A 255 11.90 -14.72 -5.82
CA THR A 255 11.11 -14.08 -4.75
C THR A 255 10.03 -13.19 -5.33
N LEU A 256 8.77 -13.39 -4.88
CA LEU A 256 7.65 -12.47 -5.09
C LEU A 256 7.32 -11.78 -3.76
N VAL A 257 7.33 -10.46 -3.75
CA VAL A 257 6.77 -9.66 -2.64
C VAL A 257 5.42 -9.10 -3.06
N TYR A 258 4.36 -9.60 -2.41
CA TYR A 258 3.00 -9.10 -2.55
C TYR A 258 2.73 -8.08 -1.47
N THR A 259 2.26 -6.89 -1.86
CA THR A 259 1.95 -5.81 -0.93
C THR A 259 0.67 -5.08 -1.28
N THR A 260 0.03 -4.52 -0.27
CA THR A 260 -1.11 -3.61 -0.41
C THR A 260 -1.06 -2.54 0.67
N CYS A 261 -1.62 -1.37 0.39
CA CYS A 261 -1.89 -0.35 1.39
C CYS A 261 -3.32 -0.47 1.96
N THR A 262 -3.89 -1.68 2.00
CA THR A 262 -5.19 -1.97 2.63
C THR A 262 -5.04 -2.82 3.88
N LEU A 263 -6.04 -2.77 4.74
CA LEU A 263 -6.13 -3.64 5.92
C LEU A 263 -7.16 -4.76 5.74
N GLU A 264 -7.81 -4.86 4.59
CA GLU A 264 -8.85 -5.84 4.31
C GLU A 264 -8.29 -7.25 4.13
N PRO A 265 -8.72 -8.23 4.95
CA PRO A 265 -8.18 -9.60 4.84
C PRO A 265 -8.51 -10.28 3.51
N GLU A 266 -9.61 -9.89 2.85
CA GLU A 266 -9.98 -10.40 1.54
C GLU A 266 -8.95 -10.04 0.47
N GLU A 267 -8.40 -8.81 0.53
CA GLU A 267 -7.38 -8.30 -0.40
C GLU A 267 -5.95 -8.75 -0.03
N ASN A 268 -5.76 -9.23 1.18
CA ASN A 268 -4.47 -9.61 1.77
C ASN A 268 -4.35 -11.13 1.89
N GLU A 269 -4.73 -11.67 3.03
CA GLU A 269 -4.64 -13.11 3.33
C GLU A 269 -5.45 -13.97 2.35
N GLY A 270 -6.60 -13.46 1.91
CA GLY A 270 -7.46 -14.14 0.94
C GLY A 270 -6.78 -14.32 -0.42
N VAL A 271 -6.07 -13.30 -0.90
CA VAL A 271 -5.34 -13.34 -2.18
C VAL A 271 -4.12 -14.26 -2.07
N VAL A 272 -3.35 -14.15 -1.00
CA VAL A 272 -2.17 -15.01 -0.78
C VAL A 272 -2.58 -16.47 -0.59
N THR A 273 -3.66 -16.74 0.17
CA THR A 273 -4.20 -18.10 0.33
C THR A 273 -4.65 -18.69 -1.01
N HIS A 274 -5.27 -17.90 -1.88
CA HIS A 274 -5.65 -18.35 -3.21
C HIS A 274 -4.42 -18.84 -4.01
N LEU A 275 -3.33 -18.09 -4.01
CA LEU A 275 -2.08 -18.49 -4.67
C LEU A 275 -1.50 -19.77 -4.08
N LEU A 276 -1.37 -19.86 -2.75
CA LEU A 276 -0.77 -21.01 -2.07
C LEU A 276 -1.57 -22.32 -2.26
N ASN A 277 -2.90 -22.21 -2.39
CA ASN A 277 -3.76 -23.36 -2.67
C ASN A 277 -3.64 -23.84 -4.11
N LYS A 278 -3.47 -22.91 -5.06
CA LYS A 278 -3.38 -23.21 -6.49
C LYS A 278 -1.99 -23.69 -6.91
N HIS A 279 -0.92 -23.13 -6.32
CA HIS A 279 0.47 -23.41 -6.68
C HIS A 279 1.21 -24.08 -5.52
N LYS A 280 1.37 -25.41 -5.56
CA LYS A 280 1.99 -26.21 -4.47
C LYS A 280 3.47 -25.88 -4.24
N ASN A 281 4.14 -25.33 -5.27
CA ASN A 281 5.52 -24.83 -5.21
C ASN A 281 5.63 -23.37 -4.73
N ALA A 282 4.53 -22.68 -4.45
CA ALA A 282 4.53 -21.39 -3.76
C ALA A 282 4.68 -21.62 -2.24
N LYS A 283 5.63 -20.94 -1.60
CA LYS A 283 5.86 -21.02 -0.15
C LYS A 283 6.05 -19.65 0.45
N LEU A 284 5.35 -19.36 1.56
CA LEU A 284 5.62 -18.15 2.34
C LEU A 284 6.93 -18.27 3.12
N GLN A 285 7.75 -17.24 3.04
CA GLN A 285 8.95 -17.07 3.84
C GLN A 285 8.69 -16.09 4.99
N LYS A 286 9.29 -16.32 6.15
CA LYS A 286 9.28 -15.37 7.26
C LYS A 286 10.03 -14.10 6.85
N ILE A 287 9.60 -12.97 7.39
CA ILE A 287 10.18 -11.65 7.11
C ILE A 287 11.05 -11.25 8.28
N ASP A 288 12.36 -11.52 8.17
CA ASP A 288 13.30 -11.45 9.30
C ASP A 288 13.70 -10.02 9.68
N ILE A 289 13.66 -9.05 8.74
CA ILE A 289 14.01 -7.65 9.01
C ILE A 289 13.20 -7.03 10.18
N VAL A 290 11.94 -7.44 10.35
CA VAL A 290 11.10 -6.93 11.44
C VAL A 290 11.46 -7.52 12.81
N GLU A 291 12.32 -8.56 12.85
CA GLU A 291 12.85 -9.16 14.06
C GLU A 291 14.23 -8.62 14.43
N SER A 292 14.85 -7.81 13.57
CA SER A 292 16.16 -7.25 13.81
C SER A 292 16.15 -6.25 14.98
N LYS A 293 17.32 -6.03 15.60
CA LYS A 293 17.49 -5.06 16.68
C LYS A 293 17.23 -3.62 16.20
N GLU A 294 17.64 -3.33 15.00
CA GLU A 294 17.51 -2.02 14.36
C GLU A 294 16.06 -1.66 14.09
N PHE A 295 15.16 -2.66 13.88
CA PHE A 295 13.74 -2.43 13.73
C PHE A 295 13.07 -1.94 15.02
N GLY A 296 13.62 -2.31 16.20
CA GLY A 296 13.32 -1.73 17.51
C GLY A 296 11.82 -1.56 17.81
N ASP A 297 11.44 -0.37 18.22
CA ASP A 297 10.07 -0.01 18.63
C ASP A 297 9.03 -0.06 17.50
N TYR A 298 9.45 -0.08 16.22
CA TYR A 298 8.51 -0.23 15.11
C TYR A 298 7.77 -1.57 15.14
N ARG A 299 8.36 -2.60 15.79
CA ARG A 299 7.77 -3.94 15.95
C ARG A 299 6.40 -3.92 16.62
N LYS A 300 6.14 -2.98 17.52
CA LYS A 300 4.82 -2.82 18.19
C LYS A 300 3.66 -2.55 17.22
N HIS A 301 3.98 -2.10 16.00
CA HIS A 301 3.01 -1.86 14.92
C HIS A 301 2.90 -3.04 13.94
N ILE A 302 3.67 -4.11 14.14
CA ILE A 302 3.65 -5.29 13.27
C ILE A 302 2.82 -6.40 13.91
N THR A 303 1.92 -6.98 13.13
CA THR A 303 1.20 -8.20 13.51
C THR A 303 1.32 -9.24 12.39
N GLN A 304 1.10 -10.50 12.73
CA GLN A 304 1.07 -11.58 11.75
C GLN A 304 -0.22 -11.55 10.92
N GLY A 305 -0.21 -12.21 9.76
CA GLY A 305 -1.40 -12.43 8.95
C GLY A 305 -2.52 -13.15 9.71
N ILE A 306 -3.74 -12.77 9.44
CA ILE A 306 -4.97 -13.26 10.10
C ILE A 306 -5.30 -14.66 9.59
N LYS A 307 -5.55 -15.62 10.50
CA LYS A 307 -5.92 -17.01 10.13
C LYS A 307 -7.37 -17.18 9.73
N ASN A 308 -8.28 -16.44 10.35
CA ASN A 308 -9.72 -16.57 10.15
C ASN A 308 -10.37 -15.18 10.00
N TRP A 309 -11.23 -15.03 9.01
CA TRP A 309 -11.99 -13.80 8.81
C TRP A 309 -13.33 -14.06 8.12
N SER A 310 -14.42 -13.54 8.71
CA SER A 310 -15.77 -13.58 8.11
C SER A 310 -16.18 -14.98 7.61
N GLY A 311 -15.94 -16.02 8.45
CA GLY A 311 -16.25 -17.40 8.15
C GLY A 311 -15.26 -18.14 7.25
N ASN A 312 -14.22 -17.46 6.74
CA ASN A 312 -13.16 -18.08 5.93
C ASN A 312 -11.95 -18.42 6.79
N THR A 313 -11.37 -19.61 6.57
CA THR A 313 -10.06 -20.01 7.10
C THR A 313 -9.02 -19.90 6.00
N TYR A 314 -7.95 -19.17 6.28
CA TYR A 314 -6.85 -18.94 5.35
C TYR A 314 -5.77 -20.01 5.48
N HIS A 315 -4.86 -20.06 4.51
CA HIS A 315 -3.78 -21.08 4.48
C HIS A 315 -2.93 -21.03 5.74
N LYS A 316 -2.50 -22.20 6.25
CA LYS A 316 -1.75 -22.32 7.51
C LYS A 316 -0.46 -21.49 7.59
N GLU A 317 0.19 -21.25 6.45
CA GLU A 317 1.42 -20.44 6.39
C GLU A 317 1.18 -18.94 6.47
N ILE A 318 -0.08 -18.47 6.43
CA ILE A 318 -0.40 -17.03 6.33
C ILE A 318 0.19 -16.20 7.47
N THR A 319 0.43 -16.81 8.62
CA THR A 319 1.07 -16.15 9.78
C THR A 319 2.53 -15.74 9.54
N LYS A 320 3.16 -16.18 8.44
CA LYS A 320 4.48 -15.73 8.03
C LYS A 320 4.45 -14.37 7.32
N SER A 321 3.27 -13.94 6.83
CA SER A 321 3.06 -12.58 6.33
C SER A 321 2.91 -11.59 7.49
N ILE A 322 3.10 -10.30 7.20
CA ILE A 322 2.98 -9.24 8.20
C ILE A 322 1.92 -8.21 7.81
N ARG A 323 1.30 -7.66 8.83
CA ARG A 323 0.38 -6.52 8.77
C ARG A 323 0.98 -5.37 9.54
N ILE A 324 0.97 -4.18 8.98
CA ILE A 324 1.42 -2.96 9.62
C ILE A 324 0.18 -2.19 10.09
N ILE A 325 0.06 -2.00 11.39
CA ILE A 325 -0.97 -1.16 11.98
C ILE A 325 -0.58 0.30 11.75
N PRO A 326 -1.49 1.16 11.25
CA PRO A 326 -1.17 2.57 11.01
C PRO A 326 -0.63 3.26 12.26
N SER A 327 0.46 4.01 12.12
CA SER A 327 1.07 4.86 13.14
C SER A 327 1.46 6.22 12.55
N PRO A 328 1.97 7.18 13.32
CA PRO A 328 2.52 8.40 12.76
C PRO A 328 3.61 8.18 11.72
N GLU A 329 4.44 7.14 11.89
CA GLU A 329 5.62 6.83 11.08
C GLU A 329 5.30 5.94 9.87
N MET A 330 4.33 5.04 10.01
CA MET A 330 4.02 4.00 9.02
C MET A 330 2.55 4.02 8.65
N MET A 331 2.23 3.96 7.35
CA MET A 331 0.86 3.72 6.93
C MET A 331 0.45 2.26 7.17
N GLY A 332 -0.87 2.00 7.26
CA GLY A 332 -1.38 0.64 7.28
C GLY A 332 -1.01 -0.11 6.01
N PHE A 333 -0.45 -1.32 6.16
CA PHE A 333 0.10 -2.05 5.04
C PHE A 333 0.05 -3.57 5.28
N TYR A 334 0.15 -4.33 4.21
CA TYR A 334 0.32 -5.78 4.25
C TYR A 334 1.49 -6.21 3.37
N ILE A 335 2.28 -7.16 3.83
CA ILE A 335 3.42 -7.71 3.08
C ILE A 335 3.46 -9.23 3.22
N ALA A 336 3.59 -9.92 2.10
CA ALA A 336 3.85 -11.36 2.03
C ALA A 336 5.06 -11.62 1.13
N LYS A 337 6.08 -12.30 1.65
CA LYS A 337 7.27 -12.76 0.91
C LYS A 337 7.05 -14.20 0.48
N ILE A 338 7.02 -14.46 -0.82
CA ILE A 338 6.68 -15.75 -1.43
C ILE A 338 7.88 -16.21 -2.25
N ILE A 339 8.28 -17.49 -2.07
CA ILE A 339 9.35 -18.12 -2.85
C ILE A 339 8.74 -19.19 -3.75
N LYS A 340 9.21 -19.26 -5.00
CA LYS A 340 8.90 -20.35 -5.94
C LYS A 340 9.91 -21.48 -5.74
N LYS A 341 9.43 -22.65 -5.26
CA LYS A 341 10.23 -23.86 -5.05
C LYS A 341 10.29 -24.72 -6.32
#